data_3cc9cfd5fc87f6b0b76e877ad066ce37
#
_entry.id   3cc9cfd5fc87f6b0b76e877ad066ce37
#
_cell.length_a   1.000
_cell.length_b   1.000
_cell.length_c   1.000
_cell.angle_alpha   90.00
_cell.angle_beta   90.00
_cell.angle_gamma   90.00
#
_symmetry.space_group_name_H-M   'P 1'
#
loop_
_entity.id
_entity.type
_entity.pdbx_description
1 polymer ?
#
loop_
_entity_poly.entity_id
_entity_poly.type
_entity_poly.pdbx_seq_one_letter_code
_entity_poly.pdbx_strand_id
1 'polypeptide(L)'
;MNRYILLKTDKNELYLFYYSEGSIYFKQLAKNQNISPIKIISDVSDIFSVWYENGFIYLLASTDSNAVLCRYNRKWNSKKLNFTIPNECTKLFFTTAENSISFIYSVKENHNNEYLYMRYMLDDRWEQPIKISEILSFGNSSE
;
A
#
# COMPACT_ATOMS: atom_id res chain seq x y z
N MET A 1 -4.57 -15.58 3.74
CA MET A 1 -3.83 -15.03 4.88
C MET A 1 -4.45 -13.70 5.30
N ASN A 2 -4.83 -13.57 6.55
CA ASN A 2 -5.39 -12.32 7.04
C ASN A 2 -4.26 -11.31 7.24
N ARG A 3 -4.35 -10.20 6.56
CA ARG A 3 -3.36 -9.14 6.68
C ARG A 3 -3.96 -7.98 7.47
N TYR A 4 -3.21 -7.54 8.48
CA TYR A 4 -3.59 -6.43 9.36
C TYR A 4 -2.49 -5.39 9.35
N ILE A 5 -2.86 -4.12 9.28
CA ILE A 5 -1.93 -3.00 9.41
C ILE A 5 -2.48 -2.04 10.48
N LEU A 6 -1.62 -1.70 11.44
CA LEU A 6 -1.92 -0.67 12.42
C LEU A 6 -1.27 0.64 11.99
N LEU A 7 -2.02 1.71 12.05
CA LEU A 7 -1.55 3.04 11.70
C LEU A 7 -1.85 4.01 12.83
N LYS A 8 -0.83 4.74 13.27
CA LYS A 8 -0.97 5.80 14.26
C LYS A 8 -0.78 7.15 13.58
N THR A 9 -1.69 8.08 13.84
CA THR A 9 -1.61 9.44 13.31
C THR A 9 -0.91 10.38 14.30
N ASP A 10 -0.60 11.59 13.87
CA ASP A 10 0.00 12.63 14.71
C ASP A 10 -0.95 13.13 15.81
N LYS A 11 -2.24 12.87 15.69
CA LYS A 11 -3.25 13.19 16.70
C LYS A 11 -3.45 12.06 17.72
N ASN A 12 -2.53 11.10 17.78
CA ASN A 12 -2.65 9.90 18.62
C ASN A 12 -3.86 9.02 18.31
N GLU A 13 -4.42 9.16 17.13
CA GLU A 13 -5.48 8.26 16.68
C GLU A 13 -4.85 6.97 16.16
N LEU A 14 -5.46 5.85 16.47
CA LEU A 14 -5.00 4.52 16.06
C LEU A 14 -6.07 3.88 15.17
N TYR A 15 -5.66 3.43 14.00
CA TYR A 15 -6.53 2.79 13.02
C TYR A 15 -6.03 1.38 12.71
N LEU A 16 -6.97 0.46 12.58
CA LEU A 16 -6.71 -0.91 12.14
C LEU A 16 -7.27 -1.09 10.72
N PHE A 17 -6.39 -1.52 9.81
CA PHE A 17 -6.75 -1.86 8.44
C PHE A 17 -6.64 -3.37 8.27
N TYR A 18 -7.58 -3.97 7.58
CA TYR A 18 -7.52 -5.41 7.32
C TYR A 18 -8.25 -5.79 6.04
N TYR A 19 -7.80 -6.89 5.47
CA TYR A 19 -8.37 -7.49 4.27
C TYR A 19 -9.28 -8.65 4.68
N SER A 20 -10.44 -8.72 4.07
CA SER A 20 -11.36 -9.85 4.24
C SER A 20 -12.21 -10.02 2.98
N GLU A 21 -12.20 -11.21 2.44
CA GLU A 21 -13.06 -11.62 1.32
C GLU A 21 -13.08 -10.63 0.15
N GLY A 22 -11.90 -10.23 -0.32
CA GLY A 22 -11.77 -9.35 -1.46
C GLY A 22 -11.91 -7.86 -1.16
N SER A 23 -12.06 -7.48 0.09
CA SER A 23 -12.28 -6.08 0.48
C SER A 23 -11.33 -5.65 1.56
N ILE A 24 -11.04 -4.36 1.60
CA ILE A 24 -10.25 -3.74 2.65
C ILE A 24 -11.16 -2.90 3.52
N TYR A 25 -11.03 -3.09 4.82
CA TYR A 25 -11.79 -2.41 5.86
C TYR A 25 -10.86 -1.64 6.78
N PHE A 26 -11.39 -0.62 7.41
CA PHE A 26 -10.68 0.03 8.51
C PHE A 26 -11.63 0.36 9.63
N LYS A 27 -11.06 0.50 10.82
CA LYS A 27 -11.78 1.04 11.98
C LYS A 27 -10.82 1.79 12.89
N GLN A 28 -11.33 2.82 13.52
CA GLN A 28 -10.60 3.50 14.58
C GLN A 28 -10.66 2.66 15.85
N LEU A 29 -9.50 2.47 16.47
CA LEU A 29 -9.41 1.79 17.74
C LEU A 29 -9.51 2.83 18.86
N ALA A 30 -10.62 2.84 19.56
CA ALA A 30 -10.84 3.76 20.66
C ALA A 30 -11.10 2.98 21.94
N LYS A 31 -10.58 3.52 23.05
CA LYS A 31 -10.77 2.92 24.37
C LYS A 31 -12.25 2.89 24.74
N ASN A 32 -12.78 1.72 25.12
CA ASN A 32 -14.15 1.54 25.55
C ASN A 32 -15.23 1.84 24.50
N GLN A 33 -14.87 1.83 23.21
CA GLN A 33 -15.84 1.98 22.13
C GLN A 33 -15.76 0.80 21.18
N ASN A 34 -16.90 0.23 20.87
CA ASN A 34 -17.02 -0.81 19.86
C ASN A 34 -17.46 -0.16 18.54
N ILE A 35 -16.49 0.30 17.76
CA ILE A 35 -16.72 0.98 16.49
C ILE A 35 -16.78 -0.07 15.38
N SER A 36 -17.84 -0.04 14.58
CA SER A 36 -17.99 -0.94 13.45
C SER A 36 -16.97 -0.60 12.35
N PRO A 37 -16.39 -1.61 11.70
CA PRO A 37 -15.47 -1.35 10.59
C PRO A 37 -16.21 -0.79 9.38
N ILE A 38 -15.50 0.03 8.60
CA ILE A 38 -15.98 0.63 7.38
C ILE A 38 -15.23 0.02 6.19
N LYS A 39 -15.95 -0.38 5.17
CA LYS A 39 -15.36 -0.87 3.92
C LYS A 39 -14.79 0.30 3.14
N ILE A 40 -13.52 0.21 2.76
CA ILE A 40 -12.86 1.23 1.95
C ILE A 40 -13.01 0.92 0.46
N ILE A 41 -12.71 -0.32 0.08
CA ILE A 41 -12.68 -0.74 -1.32
C ILE A 41 -12.93 -2.24 -1.41
N SER A 42 -13.56 -2.67 -2.50
CA SER A 42 -13.84 -4.08 -2.81
C SER A 42 -13.14 -4.50 -4.10
N ASP A 43 -13.12 -5.80 -4.35
CA ASP A 43 -12.53 -6.43 -5.54
C ASP A 43 -11.04 -6.13 -5.69
N VAL A 44 -10.31 -6.20 -4.58
CA VAL A 44 -8.87 -5.94 -4.53
C VAL A 44 -8.14 -7.17 -4.00
N SER A 45 -6.82 -7.19 -4.24
CA SER A 45 -5.95 -8.21 -3.67
C SER A 45 -5.65 -7.93 -2.20
N ASP A 46 -5.11 -8.92 -1.51
CA ASP A 46 -4.72 -8.80 -0.11
C ASP A 46 -3.40 -8.04 0.10
N ILE A 47 -2.77 -7.59 -0.99
CA ILE A 47 -1.55 -6.80 -0.92
C ILE A 47 -1.93 -5.33 -0.98
N PHE A 48 -1.71 -4.64 0.12
CA PHE A 48 -1.99 -3.21 0.21
C PHE A 48 -1.02 -2.53 1.18
N SER A 49 -0.91 -1.22 1.07
CA SER A 49 -0.07 -0.38 1.92
C SER A 49 -0.86 0.82 2.42
N VAL A 50 -0.54 1.27 3.63
CA VAL A 50 -1.21 2.40 4.29
C VAL A 50 -0.15 3.38 4.75
N TRP A 51 -0.42 4.66 4.55
CA TRP A 51 0.51 5.73 4.93
C TRP A 51 -0.26 6.94 5.46
N TYR A 52 0.32 7.63 6.44
CA TYR A 52 -0.24 8.87 6.99
C TYR A 52 0.73 10.01 6.78
N GLU A 53 0.25 11.11 6.22
CA GLU A 53 1.05 12.32 6.06
C GLU A 53 0.16 13.55 5.89
N ASN A 54 0.53 14.64 6.52
CA ASN A 54 -0.13 15.95 6.41
C ASN A 54 -1.64 15.91 6.66
N GLY A 55 -2.08 15.12 7.61
CA GLY A 55 -3.49 15.03 7.97
C GLY A 55 -4.31 14.05 7.13
N PHE A 56 -3.69 13.37 6.14
CA PHE A 56 -4.36 12.42 5.28
C PHE A 56 -3.87 11.00 5.54
N ILE A 57 -4.78 10.06 5.45
CA ILE A 57 -4.43 8.64 5.39
C ILE A 57 -4.51 8.20 3.93
N TYR A 58 -3.47 7.52 3.46
CA TYR A 58 -3.40 6.98 2.11
C TYR A 58 -3.42 5.47 2.16
N LEU A 59 -4.09 4.87 1.21
CA LEU A 59 -4.10 3.43 1.01
C LEU A 59 -3.85 3.15 -0.46
N LEU A 60 -2.88 2.30 -0.76
CA LEU A 60 -2.62 1.82 -2.11
C LEU A 60 -3.00 0.35 -2.17
N ALA A 61 -3.88 0.01 -3.09
CA ALA A 61 -4.38 -1.34 -3.31
C ALA A 61 -4.32 -1.70 -4.80
N SER A 62 -4.56 -2.95 -5.11
CA SER A 62 -4.52 -3.45 -6.48
C SER A 62 -5.80 -4.18 -6.81
N THR A 63 -6.43 -3.81 -7.92
CA THR A 63 -7.46 -4.62 -8.58
C THR A 63 -6.81 -5.48 -9.67
N ASP A 64 -7.59 -6.29 -10.36
CA ASP A 64 -7.08 -7.08 -11.50
C ASP A 64 -6.56 -6.22 -12.64
N SER A 65 -7.04 -4.98 -12.75
CA SER A 65 -6.78 -4.11 -13.90
C SER A 65 -5.92 -2.90 -13.57
N ASN A 66 -5.97 -2.40 -12.32
CA ASN A 66 -5.34 -1.14 -11.96
C ASN A 66 -4.85 -1.14 -10.51
N ALA A 67 -3.82 -0.36 -10.26
CA ALA A 67 -3.55 0.13 -8.92
C ALA A 67 -4.58 1.20 -8.57
N VAL A 68 -4.98 1.26 -7.32
CA VAL A 68 -5.97 2.23 -6.83
C VAL A 68 -5.39 2.95 -5.61
N LEU A 69 -5.37 4.27 -5.68
CA LEU A 69 -4.95 5.11 -4.56
C LEU A 69 -6.20 5.66 -3.87
N CYS A 70 -6.34 5.35 -2.59
CA CYS A 70 -7.42 5.85 -1.75
C CYS A 70 -6.85 6.87 -0.77
N ARG A 71 -7.62 7.92 -0.51
CA ARG A 71 -7.23 8.97 0.45
C ARG A 71 -8.40 9.26 1.39
N TYR A 72 -8.10 9.34 2.67
CA TYR A 72 -9.08 9.63 3.72
C TYR A 72 -8.83 11.00 4.33
N ASN A 73 -9.86 11.83 4.28
CA ASN A 73 -9.98 13.07 5.05
C ASN A 73 -11.46 13.23 5.39
N ARG A 74 -11.88 12.67 6.53
CA ARG A 74 -13.29 12.53 6.95
C ARG A 74 -14.11 11.55 6.12
N LYS A 75 -13.76 11.34 4.85
CA LYS A 75 -14.35 10.32 3.98
C LYS A 75 -13.28 9.78 3.05
N TRP A 76 -13.52 8.58 2.52
CA TRP A 76 -12.63 7.95 1.56
C TRP A 76 -12.96 8.41 0.14
N ASN A 77 -11.91 8.80 -0.59
CA ASN A 77 -11.95 9.03 -2.03
C ASN A 77 -10.93 8.11 -2.69
N SER A 78 -11.29 7.55 -3.85
CA SER A 78 -10.39 6.64 -4.57
C SER A 78 -10.13 7.14 -5.98
N LYS A 79 -8.93 6.83 -6.48
CA LYS A 79 -8.50 7.17 -7.83
C LYS A 79 -7.82 5.95 -8.44
N LYS A 80 -8.31 5.52 -9.62
CA LYS A 80 -7.63 4.50 -10.41
C LYS A 80 -6.37 5.09 -11.01
N LEU A 81 -5.27 4.37 -10.88
CA LEU A 81 -4.02 4.74 -11.50
C LEU A 81 -3.90 4.03 -12.86
N ASN A 82 -3.07 4.58 -13.74
CA ASN A 82 -2.95 4.08 -15.11
C ASN A 82 -1.90 2.97 -15.26
N PHE A 83 -1.67 2.22 -14.20
CA PHE A 83 -0.76 1.08 -14.20
C PHE A 83 -1.29 0.00 -13.26
N THR A 84 -0.70 -1.18 -13.33
CA THR A 84 -1.04 -2.30 -12.45
C THR A 84 0.11 -2.63 -11.52
N ILE A 85 -0.22 -3.21 -10.37
CA ILE A 85 0.74 -3.86 -9.50
C ILE A 85 0.74 -5.33 -9.87
N PRO A 86 1.90 -5.96 -10.13
CA PRO A 86 1.94 -7.36 -10.52
C PRO A 86 1.29 -8.28 -9.49
N ASN A 87 0.63 -9.33 -9.96
CA ASN A 87 -0.01 -10.32 -9.09
C ASN A 87 0.99 -11.06 -8.20
N GLU A 88 2.23 -11.15 -8.66
CA GLU A 88 3.33 -11.78 -7.93
C GLU A 88 3.93 -10.88 -6.85
N CYS A 89 3.37 -9.68 -6.66
CA CYS A 89 3.81 -8.77 -5.62
C CYS A 89 3.60 -9.38 -4.24
N THR A 90 4.66 -9.42 -3.44
CA THR A 90 4.62 -9.99 -2.10
C THR A 90 4.62 -8.94 -1.01
N LYS A 91 5.18 -7.77 -1.28
CA LYS A 91 5.26 -6.65 -0.33
C LYS A 91 5.06 -5.34 -1.07
N LEU A 92 4.42 -4.41 -0.41
CA LEU A 92 4.12 -3.10 -0.97
C LEU A 92 4.36 -2.04 0.12
N PHE A 93 5.21 -1.06 -0.20
CA PHE A 93 5.48 0.09 0.66
C PHE A 93 5.16 1.37 -0.09
N PHE A 94 4.48 2.26 0.56
CA PHE A 94 4.00 3.50 -0.01
C PHE A 94 4.48 4.67 0.82
N THR A 95 4.94 5.74 0.19
CA THR A 95 5.39 6.93 0.88
C THR A 95 5.10 8.19 0.07
N THR A 96 4.93 9.29 0.78
CA THR A 96 4.82 10.62 0.20
C THR A 96 5.97 11.48 0.74
N ALA A 97 6.60 12.24 -0.13
CA ALA A 97 7.67 13.15 0.26
C ALA A 97 7.71 14.32 -0.72
N GLU A 98 7.82 15.55 -0.21
CA GLU A 98 7.98 16.77 -1.01
C GLU A 98 6.99 16.88 -2.18
N ASN A 99 5.70 16.62 -1.90
CA ASN A 99 4.62 16.63 -2.88
C ASN A 99 4.71 15.55 -3.96
N SER A 100 5.58 14.57 -3.77
CA SER A 100 5.66 13.43 -4.67
C SER A 100 5.21 12.16 -3.96
N ILE A 101 4.64 11.26 -4.72
CA ILE A 101 4.17 9.97 -4.25
C ILE A 101 5.05 8.90 -4.88
N SER A 102 5.53 7.98 -4.07
CA SER A 102 6.29 6.85 -4.58
C SER A 102 5.94 5.59 -3.80
N PHE A 103 6.18 4.45 -4.41
CA PHE A 103 6.05 3.19 -3.72
C PHE A 103 7.10 2.20 -4.18
N ILE A 104 7.43 1.30 -3.27
CA ILE A 104 8.37 0.21 -3.49
C ILE A 104 7.60 -1.08 -3.32
N TYR A 105 7.78 -2.00 -4.25
CA TYR A 105 7.14 -3.31 -4.18
C TYR A 105 8.13 -4.40 -4.53
N SER A 106 7.91 -5.57 -3.95
CA SER A 106 8.74 -6.73 -4.25
C SER A 106 7.93 -7.72 -5.09
N VAL A 107 8.61 -8.32 -6.05
CA VAL A 107 8.03 -9.32 -6.96
C VAL A 107 8.89 -10.56 -6.91
N LYS A 108 8.25 -11.70 -6.76
CA LYS A 108 8.91 -13.00 -6.83
C LYS A 108 8.89 -13.46 -8.28
N GLU A 109 10.03 -13.38 -8.98
CA GLU A 109 10.13 -13.71 -10.40
C GLU A 109 10.40 -15.18 -10.66
N ASN A 110 11.03 -15.87 -9.71
CA ASN A 110 11.21 -17.33 -9.77
C ASN A 110 11.35 -17.88 -8.35
N HIS A 111 11.55 -19.16 -8.20
CA HIS A 111 11.51 -19.83 -6.89
C HIS A 111 12.47 -19.25 -5.84
N ASN A 112 13.56 -18.63 -6.26
CA ASN A 112 14.63 -18.17 -5.36
C ASN A 112 14.93 -16.68 -5.42
N ASN A 113 14.36 -15.96 -6.38
CA ASN A 113 14.71 -14.57 -6.61
C ASN A 113 13.51 -13.63 -6.42
N GLU A 114 13.64 -12.77 -5.45
CA GLU A 114 12.71 -11.69 -5.19
C GLU A 114 13.39 -10.36 -5.55
N TYR A 115 12.73 -9.54 -6.34
CA TYR A 115 13.27 -8.28 -6.82
C TYR A 115 12.46 -7.12 -6.30
N LEU A 116 13.15 -6.04 -5.94
CA LEU A 116 12.52 -4.78 -5.58
C LEU A 116 12.40 -3.87 -6.80
N TYR A 117 11.25 -3.25 -6.88
CA TYR A 117 10.97 -2.22 -7.87
C TYR A 117 10.48 -0.97 -7.17
N MET A 118 10.82 0.18 -7.71
CA MET A 118 10.31 1.47 -7.26
C MET A 118 9.56 2.14 -8.39
N ARG A 119 8.42 2.73 -8.06
CA ARG A 119 7.66 3.55 -8.97
C ARG A 119 7.35 4.88 -8.30
N TYR A 120 7.50 5.98 -9.02
CA TYR A 120 7.31 7.31 -8.47
C TYR A 120 6.54 8.19 -9.44
N MET A 121 5.95 9.24 -8.91
CA MET A 121 5.22 10.23 -9.69
C MET A 121 6.11 11.44 -9.93
N LEU A 122 6.20 11.87 -11.19
CA LEU A 122 6.92 13.05 -11.60
C LEU A 122 5.99 13.88 -12.48
N ASP A 123 5.81 15.17 -12.15
CA ASP A 123 4.92 16.09 -12.88
C ASP A 123 3.52 15.50 -13.14
N ASP A 124 2.89 14.94 -12.08
CA ASP A 124 1.59 14.30 -12.10
C ASP A 124 1.49 13.05 -12.99
N ARG A 125 2.63 12.48 -13.37
CA ARG A 125 2.70 11.23 -14.15
C ARG A 125 3.44 10.17 -13.36
N TRP A 126 2.94 8.94 -13.43
CA TRP A 126 3.65 7.79 -12.90
C TRP A 126 4.69 7.32 -13.91
N GLU A 127 5.95 7.33 -13.49
CA GLU A 127 7.06 6.86 -14.29
C GLU A 127 7.10 5.34 -14.35
N GLN A 128 7.86 4.82 -15.32
CA GLN A 128 8.07 3.37 -15.43
C GLN A 128 8.80 2.83 -14.19
N PRO A 129 8.56 1.57 -13.82
CA PRO A 129 9.21 1.01 -12.64
C PRO A 129 10.73 0.91 -12.84
N ILE A 130 11.45 1.23 -11.78
CA ILE A 130 12.90 1.09 -11.71
C ILE A 130 13.22 -0.14 -10.88
N LYS A 131 14.01 -1.04 -11.42
CA LYS A 131 14.47 -2.24 -10.72
C LYS A 131 15.63 -1.87 -9.80
N ILE A 132 15.46 -2.10 -8.49
CA ILE A 132 16.48 -1.83 -7.48
C ILE A 132 16.96 -3.12 -6.80
N SER A 133 16.77 -4.25 -7.45
CA SER A 133 16.98 -5.58 -6.87
C SER A 133 18.42 -5.92 -6.53
N GLU A 134 19.39 -5.22 -7.11
CA GLU A 134 20.81 -5.48 -6.85
C GLU A 134 21.17 -5.31 -5.38
N ILE A 135 20.45 -4.45 -4.67
CA ILE A 135 20.66 -4.25 -3.23
C ILE A 135 20.32 -5.49 -2.43
N LEU A 136 19.32 -6.28 -2.85
CA LEU A 136 18.91 -7.50 -2.16
C LEU A 136 19.84 -8.68 -2.45
N SER A 137 20.40 -8.76 -3.66
CA SER A 137 21.28 -9.87 -4.03
C SER A 137 22.61 -9.84 -3.27
N PHE A 138 23.05 -8.67 -2.82
CA PHE A 138 24.27 -8.56 -2.03
C PHE A 138 24.16 -9.15 -0.62
N GLY A 139 22.99 -9.15 -0.03
CA GLY A 139 22.76 -9.74 1.28
C GLY A 139 22.89 -11.26 1.30
N ASN A 140 22.74 -11.92 0.16
CA ASN A 140 22.77 -13.37 0.02
C ASN A 140 24.10 -13.90 -0.50
N SER A 141 25.00 -13.05 -0.94
CA SER A 141 26.29 -13.46 -1.53
C SER A 141 27.45 -13.43 -0.55
N SER A 142 27.22 -13.10 0.69
CA SER A 142 28.26 -13.02 1.73
C SER A 142 28.40 -14.32 2.55
N GLU A 143 27.82 -15.41 2.10
CA GLU A 143 28.02 -16.72 2.70
C GLU A 143 29.12 -17.49 2.01
#